data_f3f8b5d6a8d900709734704352d64a68
#
_entry.id   f3f8b5d6a8d900709734704352d64a68
#
_cell.length_a   1.000
_cell.length_b   1.000
_cell.length_c   1.000
_cell.angle_alpha   90.00
_cell.angle_beta   90.00
_cell.angle_gamma   90.00
#
_symmetry.space_group_name_H-M   'P 1'
#
loop_
_entity.id
_entity.type
_entity.pdbx_description
1 polymer ?
#
loop_
_entity_poly.entity_id
_entity_poly.type
_entity_poly.pdbx_seq_one_letter_code
_entity_poly.pdbx_strand_id
1 'polypeptide(L)'
;MIETPSRILVVDDEPSITEFVSYALKKEGYETDVVDNGEDAFALASANNYDLFILDITLPGMDGYELCRRLRSKTTAPVLFLSARDTELDKVVGLEIGGDDYLAKPFGVRELIARVRALLRRGQGGEFPGASNSITASGITLDEDAHTAAGDHGEIDLTPREFELLASLMKNAGKVVSREDLLRDAWGWEYLTETKTVDTHIKRLRDKIHAAGYDPALVETVRGYGYRFKA
;
A
#
# COMPACT_ATOMS: atom_id res chain seq x y z
N MET A 1 18.73 10.49 -17.62
CA MET A 1 18.43 11.19 -16.34
C MET A 1 18.94 10.31 -15.23
N ILE A 2 19.62 10.86 -14.22
CA ILE A 2 20.02 10.08 -13.04
C ILE A 2 18.73 9.95 -12.22
N GLU A 3 18.12 8.76 -12.18
CA GLU A 3 16.97 8.52 -11.31
C GLU A 3 17.39 8.75 -9.86
N THR A 4 16.66 9.59 -9.15
CA THR A 4 16.90 9.79 -7.73
C THR A 4 16.57 8.48 -7.01
N PRO A 5 17.47 7.93 -6.19
CA PRO A 5 17.22 6.68 -5.49
C PRO A 5 16.00 6.81 -4.56
N SER A 6 15.16 5.78 -4.51
CA SER A 6 14.01 5.77 -3.60
C SER A 6 14.48 5.81 -2.15
N ARG A 7 13.82 6.65 -1.35
CA ARG A 7 14.13 6.89 0.06
C ARG A 7 13.18 6.11 0.97
N ILE A 8 13.72 5.29 1.86
CA ILE A 8 12.97 4.36 2.71
C ILE A 8 13.23 4.71 4.19
N LEU A 9 12.16 4.87 4.97
CA LEU A 9 12.28 4.99 6.42
C LEU A 9 12.10 3.61 7.07
N VAL A 10 13.11 3.20 7.84
CA VAL A 10 13.12 1.94 8.60
C VAL A 10 12.96 2.26 10.08
N VAL A 11 11.96 1.65 10.71
CA VAL A 11 11.59 1.89 12.12
C VAL A 11 11.53 0.56 12.85
N ASP A 12 12.47 0.32 13.73
CA ASP A 12 12.56 -0.92 14.53
C ASP A 12 13.45 -0.64 15.74
N ASP A 13 13.06 -1.03 16.94
CA ASP A 13 13.81 -0.80 18.17
C ASP A 13 14.97 -1.80 18.38
N GLU A 14 15.08 -2.82 17.52
CA GLU A 14 16.18 -3.77 17.50
C GLU A 14 17.30 -3.30 16.56
N PRO A 15 18.49 -2.84 17.06
CA PRO A 15 19.59 -2.37 16.22
C PRO A 15 20.08 -3.39 15.20
N SER A 16 20.06 -4.69 15.57
CA SER A 16 20.43 -5.77 14.67
C SER A 16 19.54 -5.89 13.43
N ILE A 17 18.26 -5.60 13.58
CA ILE A 17 17.27 -5.62 12.48
C ILE A 17 17.45 -4.39 11.61
N THR A 18 17.56 -3.20 12.21
CA THR A 18 17.73 -1.96 11.45
C THR A 18 19.04 -1.93 10.66
N GLU A 19 20.14 -2.41 11.24
CA GLU A 19 21.43 -2.54 10.55
C GLU A 19 21.32 -3.54 9.37
N PHE A 20 20.74 -4.70 9.60
CA PHE A 20 20.55 -5.72 8.59
C PHE A 20 19.68 -5.24 7.42
N VAL A 21 18.51 -4.64 7.72
CA VAL A 21 17.58 -4.11 6.73
C VAL A 21 18.20 -2.97 5.94
N SER A 22 18.78 -1.98 6.65
CA SER A 22 19.42 -0.83 6.01
C SER A 22 20.60 -1.24 5.12
N TYR A 23 21.44 -2.18 5.57
CA TYR A 23 22.51 -2.71 4.74
C TYR A 23 22.00 -3.39 3.47
N ALA A 24 20.96 -4.22 3.59
CA ALA A 24 20.38 -4.90 2.44
C ALA A 24 19.79 -3.91 1.42
N LEU A 25 19.07 -2.89 1.89
CA LEU A 25 18.45 -1.87 1.05
C LEU A 25 19.49 -0.99 0.35
N LYS A 26 20.51 -0.53 1.07
CA LYS A 26 21.61 0.27 0.49
C LYS A 26 22.37 -0.49 -0.59
N LYS A 27 22.55 -1.81 -0.43
CA LYS A 27 23.17 -2.66 -1.45
C LYS A 27 22.35 -2.73 -2.75
N GLU A 28 21.04 -2.56 -2.66
CA GLU A 28 20.12 -2.50 -3.80
C GLU A 28 19.97 -1.09 -4.39
N GLY A 29 20.69 -0.10 -3.83
CA GLY A 29 20.70 1.28 -4.35
C GLY A 29 19.65 2.21 -3.73
N TYR A 30 18.95 1.79 -2.66
CA TYR A 30 17.99 2.64 -1.94
C TYR A 30 18.69 3.53 -0.91
N GLU A 31 18.14 4.72 -0.69
CA GLU A 31 18.50 5.56 0.45
C GLU A 31 17.67 5.15 1.68
N THR A 32 18.30 5.09 2.85
CA THR A 32 17.61 4.68 4.08
C THR A 32 17.90 5.61 5.23
N ASP A 33 16.85 6.05 5.90
CA ASP A 33 16.91 6.59 7.25
C ASP A 33 16.43 5.54 8.24
N VAL A 34 16.98 5.55 9.45
CA VAL A 34 16.69 4.57 10.49
C VAL A 34 16.37 5.28 11.79
N VAL A 35 15.31 4.87 12.45
CA VAL A 35 14.93 5.32 13.80
C VAL A 35 14.41 4.12 14.62
N ASP A 36 14.48 4.24 15.93
CA ASP A 36 14.18 3.18 16.90
C ASP A 36 12.83 3.34 17.64
N ASN A 37 12.07 4.38 17.30
CA ASN A 37 10.78 4.67 17.94
C ASN A 37 9.79 5.37 16.98
N GLY A 38 8.50 5.31 17.34
CA GLY A 38 7.42 5.83 16.50
C GLY A 38 7.33 7.36 16.48
N GLU A 39 7.71 8.05 17.56
CA GLU A 39 7.65 9.51 17.67
C GLU A 39 8.66 10.17 16.71
N ASP A 40 9.91 9.72 16.74
CA ASP A 40 10.95 10.21 15.84
C ASP A 40 10.66 9.86 14.38
N ALA A 41 10.12 8.65 14.13
CA ALA A 41 9.66 8.25 12.82
C ALA A 41 8.60 9.20 12.26
N PHE A 42 7.59 9.55 13.08
CA PHE A 42 6.55 10.49 12.67
C PHE A 42 7.08 11.90 12.45
N ALA A 43 8.04 12.36 13.29
CA ALA A 43 8.69 13.65 13.11
C ALA A 43 9.48 13.71 11.80
N LEU A 44 10.29 12.68 11.49
CA LEU A 44 11.03 12.59 10.22
C LEU A 44 10.12 12.52 9.01
N ALA A 45 9.06 11.70 9.05
CA ALA A 45 8.07 11.60 7.98
C ALA A 45 7.26 12.89 7.78
N SER A 46 7.19 13.76 8.81
CA SER A 46 6.54 15.07 8.70
C SER A 46 7.44 16.12 8.05
N ALA A 47 8.76 15.95 8.13
CA ALA A 47 9.75 16.87 7.61
C ALA A 47 10.33 16.46 6.24
N ASN A 48 10.19 15.19 5.85
CA ASN A 48 10.78 14.63 4.65
C ASN A 48 9.76 13.76 3.90
N ASN A 49 9.98 13.59 2.60
CA ASN A 49 9.23 12.62 1.78
C ASN A 49 9.96 11.28 1.79
N TYR A 50 9.20 10.20 1.90
CA TYR A 50 9.65 8.83 1.78
C TYR A 50 8.80 8.07 0.78
N ASP A 51 9.43 7.19 0.01
CA ASP A 51 8.78 6.37 -1.00
C ASP A 51 8.25 5.04 -0.42
N LEU A 52 8.74 4.65 0.76
CA LEU A 52 8.31 3.44 1.49
C LEU A 52 8.62 3.59 2.98
N PHE A 53 7.74 3.04 3.79
CA PHE A 53 7.94 2.87 5.24
C PHE A 53 8.06 1.38 5.57
N ILE A 54 9.08 1.00 6.35
CA ILE A 54 9.22 -0.33 6.93
C ILE A 54 9.11 -0.15 8.44
N LEU A 55 8.04 -0.70 9.04
CA LEU A 55 7.68 -0.43 10.42
C LEU A 55 7.62 -1.73 11.23
N ASP A 56 8.37 -1.80 12.31
CA ASP A 56 8.08 -2.82 13.33
C ASP A 56 6.74 -2.49 14.01
N ILE A 57 5.99 -3.52 14.35
CA ILE A 57 4.72 -3.36 15.06
C ILE A 57 4.96 -3.07 16.54
N THR A 58 5.98 -3.71 17.13
CA THR A 58 6.23 -3.68 18.57
C THR A 58 7.27 -2.62 18.93
N LEU A 59 6.92 -1.34 18.76
CA LEU A 59 7.79 -0.22 19.10
C LEU A 59 7.50 0.30 20.52
N PRO A 60 8.51 0.86 21.22
CA PRO A 60 8.28 1.54 22.49
C PRO A 60 7.49 2.84 22.29
N GLY A 61 6.59 3.15 23.23
CA GLY A 61 5.78 4.37 23.16
C GLY A 61 4.67 4.26 22.12
N MET A 62 4.84 4.88 20.97
CA MET A 62 3.93 4.77 19.84
C MET A 62 4.20 3.48 19.06
N ASP A 63 3.27 2.52 19.09
CA ASP A 63 3.40 1.30 18.31
C ASP A 63 3.33 1.52 16.78
N GLY A 64 3.76 0.51 16.00
CA GLY A 64 3.79 0.62 14.54
C GLY A 64 2.41 0.79 13.91
N TYR A 65 1.36 0.31 14.55
CA TYR A 65 -0.02 0.47 14.07
C TYR A 65 -0.51 1.91 14.22
N GLU A 66 -0.27 2.53 15.38
CA GLU A 66 -0.61 3.93 15.61
C GLU A 66 0.24 4.84 14.70
N LEU A 67 1.54 4.54 14.54
CA LEU A 67 2.40 5.25 13.60
C LEU A 67 1.83 5.18 12.17
N CYS A 68 1.49 3.99 11.67
CA CYS A 68 0.89 3.82 10.35
C CYS A 68 -0.40 4.63 10.19
N ARG A 69 -1.29 4.61 11.18
CA ARG A 69 -2.54 5.37 11.17
C ARG A 69 -2.29 6.87 11.04
N ARG A 70 -1.30 7.40 11.76
CA ARG A 70 -0.90 8.83 11.67
C ARG A 70 -0.26 9.16 10.33
N LEU A 71 0.60 8.27 9.80
CA LEU A 71 1.21 8.45 8.48
C LEU A 71 0.16 8.52 7.37
N ARG A 72 -0.89 7.70 7.45
CA ARG A 72 -1.98 7.69 6.45
C ARG A 72 -2.78 8.98 6.35
N SER A 73 -2.70 9.86 7.35
CA SER A 73 -3.26 11.21 7.25
C SER A 73 -2.37 12.20 6.46
N LYS A 74 -1.14 11.79 6.08
CA LYS A 74 -0.13 12.66 5.46
C LYS A 74 0.43 12.13 4.15
N THR A 75 0.42 10.80 3.95
CA THR A 75 1.04 10.17 2.79
C THR A 75 0.33 8.89 2.38
N THR A 76 0.38 8.62 1.08
CA THR A 76 -0.03 7.35 0.46
C THR A 76 1.13 6.41 0.21
N ALA A 77 2.36 6.80 0.52
CA ALA A 77 3.53 5.93 0.38
C ALA A 77 3.31 4.57 1.06
N PRO A 78 3.71 3.47 0.42
CA PRO A 78 3.46 2.13 0.93
C PRO A 78 4.09 1.89 2.30
N VAL A 79 3.43 1.04 3.11
CA VAL A 79 3.89 0.60 4.42
C VAL A 79 4.04 -0.92 4.43
N LEU A 80 5.26 -1.40 4.71
CA LEU A 80 5.59 -2.79 4.99
C LEU A 80 5.73 -2.97 6.50
N PHE A 81 4.88 -3.79 7.12
CA PHE A 81 5.06 -4.15 8.51
C PHE A 81 6.08 -5.28 8.69
N LEU A 82 6.98 -5.12 9.66
CA LEU A 82 7.80 -6.21 10.21
C LEU A 82 7.18 -6.66 11.54
N SER A 83 7.16 -7.96 11.82
CA SER A 83 6.65 -8.41 13.11
C SER A 83 7.17 -9.80 13.50
N ALA A 84 7.44 -9.96 14.79
CA ALA A 84 7.67 -11.27 15.40
C ALA A 84 6.37 -12.09 15.56
N ARG A 85 5.20 -11.46 15.35
CA ARG A 85 3.89 -12.12 15.42
C ARG A 85 3.53 -12.64 14.04
N ASP A 86 3.38 -13.95 13.92
CA ASP A 86 3.06 -14.65 12.66
C ASP A 86 1.63 -15.22 12.68
N THR A 87 0.75 -14.64 13.51
CA THR A 87 -0.64 -15.08 13.50
C THR A 87 -1.39 -14.45 12.33
N GLU A 88 -2.31 -15.20 11.75
CA GLU A 88 -3.20 -14.71 10.68
C GLU A 88 -3.96 -13.44 11.12
N LEU A 89 -4.32 -13.37 12.42
CA LEU A 89 -5.00 -12.22 13.01
C LEU A 89 -4.12 -10.95 12.99
N ASP A 90 -2.83 -11.06 13.29
CA ASP A 90 -1.92 -9.90 13.30
C ASP A 90 -1.71 -9.33 11.88
N LYS A 91 -1.65 -10.21 10.86
CA LYS A 91 -1.59 -9.80 9.44
C LYS A 91 -2.84 -9.05 9.03
N VAL A 92 -4.03 -9.56 9.39
CA VAL A 92 -5.32 -8.90 9.12
C VAL A 92 -5.35 -7.51 9.75
N VAL A 93 -5.01 -7.40 11.04
CA VAL A 93 -5.02 -6.13 11.77
C VAL A 93 -4.07 -5.12 11.14
N GLY A 94 -2.86 -5.53 10.75
CA GLY A 94 -1.88 -4.66 10.09
C GLY A 94 -2.41 -4.09 8.76
N LEU A 95 -2.98 -4.96 7.93
CA LEU A 95 -3.56 -4.55 6.66
C LEU A 95 -4.83 -3.70 6.85
N GLU A 96 -5.68 -4.01 7.83
CA GLU A 96 -6.88 -3.21 8.17
C GLU A 96 -6.53 -1.79 8.64
N ILE A 97 -5.39 -1.60 9.33
CA ILE A 97 -4.94 -0.29 9.81
C ILE A 97 -4.39 0.59 8.67
N GLY A 98 -3.95 0.00 7.57
CA GLY A 98 -3.45 0.74 6.41
C GLY A 98 -2.09 0.29 5.91
N GLY A 99 -1.59 -0.83 6.39
CA GLY A 99 -0.42 -1.49 5.82
C GLY A 99 -0.71 -2.04 4.43
N ASP A 100 0.29 -2.03 3.58
CA ASP A 100 0.20 -2.55 2.22
C ASP A 100 0.74 -3.97 2.12
N ASP A 101 1.67 -4.34 3.00
CA ASP A 101 2.23 -5.69 3.07
C ASP A 101 2.75 -5.99 4.48
N TYR A 102 3.06 -7.27 4.73
CA TYR A 102 3.47 -7.77 6.03
C TYR A 102 4.60 -8.79 5.85
N LEU A 103 5.64 -8.72 6.69
CA LEU A 103 6.78 -9.63 6.67
C LEU A 103 7.06 -10.13 8.09
N ALA A 104 6.90 -11.43 8.30
CA ALA A 104 7.14 -12.06 9.60
C ALA A 104 8.64 -12.19 9.91
N LYS A 105 9.05 -11.86 11.13
CA LYS A 105 10.40 -12.16 11.68
C LYS A 105 10.44 -13.62 12.17
N PRO A 106 11.52 -14.39 11.87
CA PRO A 106 12.70 -14.02 11.10
C PRO A 106 12.47 -14.12 9.58
N PHE A 107 13.03 -13.20 8.81
CA PHE A 107 12.90 -13.13 7.36
C PHE A 107 14.25 -13.16 6.64
N GLY A 108 14.22 -13.57 5.38
CA GLY A 108 15.40 -13.55 4.52
C GLY A 108 15.55 -12.25 3.73
N VAL A 109 16.82 -11.86 3.41
CA VAL A 109 17.10 -10.70 2.56
C VAL A 109 16.34 -10.75 1.24
N ARG A 110 16.28 -11.91 0.59
CA ARG A 110 15.61 -12.05 -0.71
C ARG A 110 14.12 -11.74 -0.63
N GLU A 111 13.46 -12.17 0.43
CA GLU A 111 12.04 -11.93 0.65
C GLU A 111 11.79 -10.45 0.92
N LEU A 112 12.56 -9.83 1.83
CA LEU A 112 12.49 -8.40 2.11
C LEU A 112 12.62 -7.58 0.82
N ILE A 113 13.67 -7.81 0.04
CA ILE A 113 13.93 -7.07 -1.20
C ILE A 113 12.83 -7.31 -2.25
N ALA A 114 12.32 -8.53 -2.37
CA ALA A 114 11.21 -8.81 -3.29
C ALA A 114 9.95 -8.02 -2.94
N ARG A 115 9.59 -7.93 -1.64
CA ARG A 115 8.44 -7.16 -1.16
C ARG A 115 8.64 -5.66 -1.33
N VAL A 116 9.82 -5.14 -0.97
CA VAL A 116 10.19 -3.72 -1.17
C VAL A 116 10.08 -3.33 -2.64
N ARG A 117 10.65 -4.12 -3.55
CA ARG A 117 10.55 -3.87 -5.00
C ARG A 117 9.10 -3.90 -5.49
N ALA A 118 8.30 -4.85 -5.00
CA ALA A 118 6.89 -4.96 -5.37
C ALA A 118 6.08 -3.74 -4.91
N LEU A 119 6.36 -3.21 -3.72
CA LEU A 119 5.70 -2.02 -3.17
C LEU A 119 6.13 -0.74 -3.90
N LEU A 120 7.43 -0.56 -4.14
CA LEU A 120 7.96 0.63 -4.84
C LEU A 120 7.56 0.66 -6.32
N ARG A 121 7.50 -0.49 -7.01
CA ARG A 121 7.05 -0.56 -8.41
C ARG A 121 5.61 -0.08 -8.59
N ARG A 122 4.76 -0.27 -7.58
CA ARG A 122 3.38 0.20 -7.55
C ARG A 122 3.28 1.70 -7.26
N GLY A 123 4.31 2.30 -6.68
CA GLY A 123 4.41 3.74 -6.40
C GLY A 123 5.15 4.55 -7.46
N GLN A 124 5.91 3.89 -8.33
CA GLN A 124 6.63 4.52 -9.43
C GLN A 124 6.10 3.93 -10.73
N GLY A 125 5.36 4.71 -11.51
CA GLY A 125 4.93 4.31 -12.84
C GLY A 125 6.13 3.87 -13.68
N GLY A 126 6.32 2.55 -13.77
CA GLY A 126 7.39 1.97 -14.56
C GLY A 126 7.13 2.20 -16.04
N GLU A 127 8.01 2.90 -16.73
CA GLU A 127 7.99 3.06 -18.17
C GLU A 127 8.09 1.69 -18.85
N PHE A 128 6.98 1.23 -19.42
CA PHE A 128 7.01 0.31 -20.57
C PHE A 128 6.64 1.09 -21.82
N PRO A 129 7.52 1.17 -22.85
CA PRO A 129 7.20 1.84 -24.08
C PRO A 129 6.21 0.99 -24.89
N GLY A 130 4.98 1.44 -24.98
CA GLY A 130 4.04 0.92 -25.95
C GLY A 130 2.62 0.67 -25.44
N ALA A 131 1.71 1.58 -25.79
CA ALA A 131 0.29 1.64 -25.50
C ALA A 131 -0.03 2.01 -24.03
N SER A 132 -0.58 3.21 -23.83
CA SER A 132 -1.13 3.62 -22.52
C SER A 132 -2.16 2.61 -22.06
N ASN A 133 -1.83 1.86 -21.01
CA ASN A 133 -2.72 0.88 -20.39
C ASN A 133 -3.68 1.64 -19.47
N SER A 134 -4.50 2.51 -20.06
CA SER A 134 -5.46 3.32 -19.31
C SER A 134 -6.84 2.69 -19.34
N ILE A 135 -7.50 2.69 -18.18
CA ILE A 135 -8.87 2.21 -18.00
C ILE A 135 -9.71 3.41 -17.64
N THR A 136 -10.73 3.70 -18.42
CA THR A 136 -11.67 4.81 -18.14
C THR A 136 -13.06 4.27 -17.92
N ALA A 137 -13.68 4.63 -16.79
CA ALA A 137 -15.08 4.32 -16.49
C ALA A 137 -15.67 5.39 -15.56
N SER A 138 -16.91 5.78 -15.80
CA SER A 138 -17.69 6.73 -14.97
C SER A 138 -16.93 8.04 -14.63
N GLY A 139 -16.17 8.59 -15.59
CA GLY A 139 -15.42 9.84 -15.43
C GLY A 139 -14.10 9.71 -14.67
N ILE A 140 -13.69 8.50 -14.28
CA ILE A 140 -12.39 8.19 -13.67
C ILE A 140 -11.53 7.46 -14.70
N THR A 141 -10.28 7.90 -14.84
CA THR A 141 -9.26 7.25 -15.66
C THR A 141 -8.14 6.77 -14.76
N LEU A 142 -7.80 5.49 -14.87
CA LEU A 142 -6.61 4.90 -14.28
C LEU A 142 -5.54 4.77 -15.36
N ASP A 143 -4.34 5.21 -15.07
CA ASP A 143 -3.15 4.90 -15.84
C ASP A 143 -2.38 3.82 -15.08
N GLU A 144 -2.38 2.59 -15.59
CA GLU A 144 -1.71 1.46 -14.95
C GLU A 144 -0.19 1.54 -15.06
N ASP A 145 0.32 2.24 -16.08
CA ASP A 145 1.76 2.42 -16.27
C ASP A 145 2.29 3.49 -15.31
N ALA A 146 1.56 4.61 -15.18
CA ALA A 146 1.89 5.68 -14.24
C ALA A 146 1.40 5.43 -12.80
N HIS A 147 0.58 4.40 -12.56
CA HIS A 147 -0.09 4.14 -11.27
C HIS A 147 -0.86 5.35 -10.72
N THR A 148 -1.50 6.11 -11.60
CA THR A 148 -2.28 7.30 -11.24
C THR A 148 -3.76 7.10 -11.51
N ALA A 149 -4.58 7.75 -10.69
CA ALA A 149 -6.02 7.79 -10.83
C ALA A 149 -6.45 9.25 -10.92
N ALA A 150 -7.15 9.64 -11.97
CA ALA A 150 -7.61 11.00 -12.16
C ALA A 150 -8.91 11.04 -12.99
N GLY A 151 -9.55 12.19 -13.06
CA GLY A 151 -10.69 12.43 -13.92
C GLY A 151 -11.14 13.88 -13.87
N ASP A 152 -12.42 14.15 -14.19
CA ASP A 152 -12.95 15.50 -14.37
C ASP A 152 -12.83 16.41 -13.15
N HIS A 153 -12.72 15.82 -11.94
CA HIS A 153 -12.62 16.55 -10.67
C HIS A 153 -11.19 16.64 -10.14
N GLY A 154 -10.21 16.04 -10.80
CA GLY A 154 -8.79 16.04 -10.42
C GLY A 154 -8.24 14.67 -10.12
N GLU A 155 -7.09 14.63 -9.49
CA GLU A 155 -6.38 13.42 -9.11
C GLU A 155 -7.00 12.78 -7.86
N ILE A 156 -7.01 11.44 -7.81
CA ILE A 156 -7.44 10.65 -6.66
C ILE A 156 -6.18 10.03 -6.03
N ASP A 157 -5.80 10.53 -4.86
CA ASP A 157 -4.58 10.11 -4.15
C ASP A 157 -4.77 8.74 -3.48
N LEU A 158 -4.41 7.66 -4.18
CA LEU A 158 -4.59 6.27 -3.75
C LEU A 158 -3.29 5.66 -3.22
N THR A 159 -3.40 4.82 -2.17
CA THR A 159 -2.31 3.90 -1.84
C THR A 159 -2.19 2.82 -2.91
N PRO A 160 -1.03 2.12 -3.03
CA PRO A 160 -0.88 1.06 -4.02
C PRO A 160 -1.99 0.01 -3.97
N ARG A 161 -2.47 -0.37 -2.77
CA ARG A 161 -3.54 -1.37 -2.61
C ARG A 161 -4.91 -0.84 -3.03
N GLU A 162 -5.20 0.41 -2.75
CA GLU A 162 -6.44 1.05 -3.18
C GLU A 162 -6.48 1.22 -4.70
N PHE A 163 -5.32 1.53 -5.31
CA PHE A 163 -5.18 1.58 -6.77
C PHE A 163 -5.46 0.21 -7.41
N GLU A 164 -4.82 -0.87 -6.93
CA GLU A 164 -5.03 -2.22 -7.45
C GLU A 164 -6.49 -2.69 -7.30
N LEU A 165 -7.13 -2.36 -6.17
CA LEU A 165 -8.56 -2.66 -5.98
C LEU A 165 -9.43 -1.91 -6.99
N LEU A 166 -9.17 -0.61 -7.19
CA LEU A 166 -9.90 0.18 -8.16
C LEU A 166 -9.67 -0.32 -9.58
N ALA A 167 -8.43 -0.67 -9.93
CA ALA A 167 -8.09 -1.22 -11.24
C ALA A 167 -8.80 -2.56 -11.50
N SER A 168 -8.80 -3.48 -10.54
CA SER A 168 -9.53 -4.76 -10.65
C SER A 168 -11.04 -4.54 -10.84
N LEU A 169 -11.62 -3.62 -10.09
CA LEU A 169 -13.04 -3.27 -10.19
C LEU A 169 -13.39 -2.62 -11.53
N MET A 170 -12.58 -1.66 -12.00
CA MET A 170 -12.82 -0.96 -13.27
C MET A 170 -12.59 -1.84 -14.50
N LYS A 171 -11.61 -2.75 -14.47
CA LYS A 171 -11.44 -3.80 -15.51
C LYS A 171 -12.67 -4.67 -15.66
N ASN A 172 -13.41 -4.84 -14.58
CA ASN A 172 -14.64 -5.62 -14.51
C ASN A 172 -15.91 -4.75 -14.36
N ALA A 173 -15.88 -3.50 -14.86
CA ALA A 173 -17.02 -2.57 -14.71
C ALA A 173 -18.35 -3.21 -15.12
N GLY A 174 -19.39 -3.00 -14.31
CA GLY A 174 -20.72 -3.63 -14.47
C GLY A 174 -20.83 -5.07 -13.96
N LYS A 175 -19.71 -5.77 -13.68
CA LYS A 175 -19.70 -7.13 -13.14
C LYS A 175 -19.36 -7.13 -11.64
N VAL A 176 -19.85 -8.17 -10.95
CA VAL A 176 -19.49 -8.39 -9.55
C VAL A 176 -18.14 -9.09 -9.48
N VAL A 177 -17.21 -8.54 -8.73
CA VAL A 177 -15.91 -9.15 -8.39
C VAL A 177 -16.00 -9.68 -6.96
N SER A 178 -15.64 -10.94 -6.74
CA SER A 178 -15.67 -11.54 -5.40
C SER A 178 -14.60 -10.94 -4.49
N ARG A 179 -14.77 -11.10 -3.17
CA ARG A 179 -13.74 -10.66 -2.22
C ARG A 179 -12.43 -11.42 -2.39
N GLU A 180 -12.52 -12.70 -2.70
CA GLU A 180 -11.39 -13.58 -2.97
C GLU A 180 -10.62 -13.12 -4.21
N ASP A 181 -11.33 -12.76 -5.28
CA ASP A 181 -10.70 -12.24 -6.50
C ASP A 181 -10.04 -10.89 -6.26
N LEU A 182 -10.72 -9.96 -5.57
CA LEU A 182 -10.16 -8.67 -5.21
C LEU A 182 -8.92 -8.80 -4.32
N LEU A 183 -8.96 -9.72 -3.36
CA LEU A 183 -7.81 -9.98 -2.49
C LEU A 183 -6.63 -10.53 -3.30
N ARG A 184 -6.89 -11.52 -4.14
CA ARG A 184 -5.88 -12.10 -5.04
C ARG A 184 -5.26 -11.04 -5.96
N ASP A 185 -6.09 -10.21 -6.58
CA ASP A 185 -5.64 -9.22 -7.55
C ASP A 185 -4.80 -8.13 -6.90
N ALA A 186 -5.17 -7.67 -5.69
CA ALA A 186 -4.47 -6.60 -4.99
C ALA A 186 -3.32 -7.08 -4.09
N TRP A 187 -3.42 -8.24 -3.45
CA TRP A 187 -2.39 -8.76 -2.51
C TRP A 187 -1.65 -9.99 -3.00
N GLY A 188 -2.22 -10.76 -3.91
CA GLY A 188 -1.65 -12.02 -4.40
C GLY A 188 -2.21 -13.25 -3.68
N TRP A 189 -1.79 -14.44 -4.13
CA TRP A 189 -2.31 -15.73 -3.66
C TRP A 189 -2.00 -16.06 -2.20
N GLU A 190 -0.99 -15.45 -1.62
CA GLU A 190 -0.53 -15.72 -0.25
C GLU A 190 -1.54 -15.26 0.82
N TYR A 191 -2.50 -14.41 0.47
CA TYR A 191 -3.43 -13.75 1.40
C TYR A 191 -4.89 -14.22 1.27
N LEU A 192 -5.16 -15.31 0.56
CA LEU A 192 -6.53 -15.74 0.19
C LEU A 192 -7.49 -16.02 1.37
N THR A 193 -6.99 -16.17 2.59
CA THR A 193 -7.82 -16.40 3.78
C THR A 193 -8.35 -15.10 4.43
N GLU A 194 -7.89 -13.94 4.00
CA GLU A 194 -8.04 -12.66 4.71
C GLU A 194 -9.02 -11.69 4.02
N THR A 195 -10.13 -12.19 3.51
CA THR A 195 -11.10 -11.42 2.70
C THR A 195 -11.69 -10.19 3.38
N LYS A 196 -11.70 -10.13 4.72
CA LYS A 196 -12.18 -8.95 5.48
C LYS A 196 -11.35 -7.70 5.24
N THR A 197 -10.06 -7.86 4.95
CA THR A 197 -9.15 -6.76 4.60
C THR A 197 -9.67 -5.96 3.41
N VAL A 198 -10.28 -6.63 2.43
CA VAL A 198 -10.89 -5.98 1.27
C VAL A 198 -11.97 -4.98 1.68
N ASP A 199 -12.84 -5.33 2.63
CA ASP A 199 -13.94 -4.47 3.05
C ASP A 199 -13.44 -3.13 3.63
N THR A 200 -12.34 -3.17 4.39
CA THR A 200 -11.72 -1.97 4.97
C THR A 200 -11.09 -1.07 3.89
N HIS A 201 -10.36 -1.67 2.93
CA HIS A 201 -9.76 -0.90 1.84
C HIS A 201 -10.81 -0.36 0.87
N ILE A 202 -11.89 -1.09 0.60
CA ILE A 202 -13.04 -0.56 -0.17
C ILE A 202 -13.68 0.64 0.52
N LYS A 203 -13.80 0.62 1.86
CA LYS A 203 -14.30 1.79 2.59
C LYS A 203 -13.39 3.00 2.38
N ARG A 204 -12.07 2.85 2.56
CA ARG A 204 -11.09 3.93 2.34
C ARG A 204 -11.09 4.42 0.90
N LEU A 205 -11.15 3.50 -0.06
CA LEU A 205 -11.26 3.83 -1.47
C LEU A 205 -12.49 4.72 -1.74
N ARG A 206 -13.66 4.38 -1.19
CA ARG A 206 -14.86 5.21 -1.28
C ARG A 206 -14.69 6.58 -0.67
N ASP A 207 -14.04 6.66 0.50
CA ASP A 207 -13.77 7.94 1.19
C ASP A 207 -12.88 8.84 0.31
N LYS A 208 -11.85 8.27 -0.36
CA LYS A 208 -10.96 9.01 -1.27
C LYS A 208 -11.65 9.40 -2.58
N ILE A 209 -12.45 8.52 -3.16
CA ILE A 209 -13.31 8.83 -4.32
C ILE A 209 -14.21 10.01 -3.99
N HIS A 210 -14.84 10.01 -2.80
CA HIS A 210 -15.68 11.10 -2.34
C HIS A 210 -14.91 12.40 -2.12
N ALA A 211 -13.74 12.32 -1.47
CA ALA A 211 -12.88 13.48 -1.24
C ALA A 211 -12.41 14.14 -2.55
N ALA A 212 -12.23 13.35 -3.60
CA ALA A 212 -11.91 13.83 -4.95
C ALA A 212 -13.13 14.34 -5.75
N GLY A 213 -14.31 14.38 -5.14
CA GLY A 213 -15.52 14.95 -5.75
C GLY A 213 -16.36 13.97 -6.58
N TYR A 214 -16.08 12.66 -6.51
CA TYR A 214 -16.86 11.64 -7.20
C TYR A 214 -17.88 10.97 -6.27
N ASP A 215 -18.90 10.33 -6.86
CA ASP A 215 -19.88 9.56 -6.09
C ASP A 215 -19.25 8.27 -5.53
N PRO A 216 -19.14 8.09 -4.20
CA PRO A 216 -18.62 6.86 -3.62
C PRO A 216 -19.48 5.64 -3.95
N ALA A 217 -20.73 5.81 -4.37
CA ALA A 217 -21.60 4.76 -4.84
C ALA A 217 -21.20 4.19 -6.21
N LEU A 218 -20.16 4.74 -6.87
CA LEU A 218 -19.51 4.09 -8.02
C LEU A 218 -18.98 2.70 -7.67
N VAL A 219 -18.54 2.50 -6.43
CA VAL A 219 -18.15 1.18 -5.91
C VAL A 219 -19.30 0.64 -5.06
N GLU A 220 -20.13 -0.21 -5.64
CA GLU A 220 -21.30 -0.81 -4.98
C GLU A 220 -20.93 -2.06 -4.19
N THR A 221 -21.62 -2.30 -3.06
CA THR A 221 -21.58 -3.58 -2.35
C THR A 221 -22.69 -4.50 -2.83
N VAL A 222 -22.34 -5.67 -3.37
CA VAL A 222 -23.29 -6.71 -3.70
C VAL A 222 -23.29 -7.74 -2.56
N ARG A 223 -24.29 -7.63 -1.68
CA ARG A 223 -24.36 -8.44 -0.43
C ARG A 223 -24.24 -9.93 -0.73
N GLY A 224 -23.38 -10.61 0.01
CA GLY A 224 -23.13 -12.05 -0.14
C GLY A 224 -22.18 -12.43 -1.28
N TYR A 225 -21.81 -11.50 -2.18
CA TYR A 225 -20.97 -11.81 -3.35
C TYR A 225 -19.66 -11.02 -3.37
N GLY A 226 -19.69 -9.70 -3.24
CA GLY A 226 -18.49 -8.87 -3.34
C GLY A 226 -18.81 -7.44 -3.69
N TYR A 227 -18.07 -6.88 -4.64
CA TYR A 227 -18.18 -5.49 -5.04
C TYR A 227 -18.32 -5.34 -6.56
N ARG A 228 -18.85 -4.21 -6.99
CA ARG A 228 -19.04 -3.90 -8.41
C ARG A 228 -18.75 -2.42 -8.65
N PHE A 229 -18.00 -2.09 -9.68
CA PHE A 229 -17.88 -0.74 -10.19
C PHE A 229 -19.02 -0.47 -11.17
N LYS A 230 -19.70 0.66 -11.03
CA LYS A 230 -20.74 1.11 -11.98
C LYS A 230 -20.10 1.45 -13.32
N ALA A 231 -20.68 0.91 -14.40
CA ALA A 231 -20.26 1.19 -15.77
C ALA A 231 -20.80 2.55 -16.26
#